data_afefe40706c38f757db39d151ebbf2c9
#
_entry.id   afefe40706c38f757db39d151ebbf2c9
#
_cell.length_a   1.000
_cell.length_b   1.000
_cell.length_c   1.000
_cell.angle_alpha   90.00
_cell.angle_beta   90.00
_cell.angle_gamma   90.00
#
_symmetry.space_group_name_H-M   'P 1'
#
loop_
_entity.id
_entity.type
_entity.pdbx_description
1 polymer ?
#
loop_
_entity_poly.entity_id
_entity_poly.type
_entity_poly.pdbx_seq_one_letter_code
_entity_poly.pdbx_strand_id
1 'polypeptide(L)'
;MRIAMIGTGYVGLVSGACFADFGHDVTCVDKDAGKIAALHRGEIPIFEPGLDALVAANVKAKRLEFTTDLAAPVAEADAVFIAVGTPSRRGDGHADLTYVYGAAREIAAALKGFTVVVTKSTVPVGTGDEVERLIREANPAADVVVASNPEFLREGAAIRDFKFPDRIVVGTEDERGRKLLGDVYRPLSLNQAPLMYTARRTAELIKYAANAFLATKITFINEIADLSEKVGADVQEVARGIGLDNRIGSKFLHAGPGFGGSCFPKDTRALIQIAQDHDVQLRIVEAVLGVNDNRKRAMARKVASLSGGSLRGKTIAVLGLTFKPDTDDMREAPSIPLVTGLLDMGAKVRAHDPVGMEQARKELPDIDYCDDPYECVKGADAMVVVTEWVQYRTLDLDRLKAELKQPVVIDLRNIYRPEDMAAHGFAYDSVGRAPMPRA
;
A
#
# COMPACT_ATOMS: atom_id res chain seq x y z
N MET A 1 20.58 -20.85 3.96
CA MET A 1 19.89 -20.92 5.26
C MET A 1 18.49 -21.38 5.03
N ARG A 2 17.91 -22.11 5.97
CA ARG A 2 16.50 -22.56 5.92
C ARG A 2 15.62 -21.53 6.59
N ILE A 3 14.62 -21.04 5.86
CA ILE A 3 13.70 -19.99 6.32
C ILE A 3 12.27 -20.52 6.22
N ALA A 4 11.52 -20.44 7.33
CA ALA A 4 10.08 -20.64 7.32
C ALA A 4 9.37 -19.27 7.32
N MET A 5 8.54 -19.03 6.30
CA MET A 5 7.76 -17.81 6.17
C MET A 5 6.28 -18.10 6.49
N ILE A 6 5.80 -17.61 7.61
CA ILE A 6 4.44 -17.87 8.08
C ILE A 6 3.49 -16.78 7.59
N GLY A 7 2.62 -17.16 6.66
CA GLY A 7 1.71 -16.29 5.93
C GLY A 7 2.14 -16.10 4.48
N THR A 8 1.21 -16.32 3.53
CA THR A 8 1.39 -16.10 2.08
C THR A 8 0.55 -14.91 1.58
N GLY A 9 0.33 -13.94 2.44
CA GLY A 9 -0.18 -12.63 2.04
C GLY A 9 0.91 -11.83 1.30
N TYR A 10 0.62 -10.56 1.03
CA TYR A 10 1.50 -9.70 0.24
C TYR A 10 2.94 -9.68 0.76
N VAL A 11 3.11 -9.36 2.05
CA VAL A 11 4.45 -9.27 2.69
C VAL A 11 5.16 -10.62 2.70
N GLY A 12 4.45 -11.69 3.09
CA GLY A 12 5.07 -13.01 3.24
C GLY A 12 5.48 -13.62 1.91
N LEU A 13 4.62 -13.57 0.89
CA LEU A 13 4.93 -14.17 -0.40
C LEU A 13 6.05 -13.42 -1.14
N VAL A 14 6.00 -12.08 -1.16
CA VAL A 14 7.07 -11.28 -1.77
C VAL A 14 8.39 -11.49 -1.04
N SER A 15 8.39 -11.43 0.31
CA SER A 15 9.61 -11.63 1.09
C SER A 15 10.17 -13.04 0.92
N GLY A 16 9.30 -14.06 0.95
CA GLY A 16 9.71 -15.46 0.77
C GLY A 16 10.33 -15.71 -0.60
N ALA A 17 9.70 -15.22 -1.67
CA ALA A 17 10.22 -15.31 -3.02
C ALA A 17 11.56 -14.58 -3.19
N CYS A 18 11.71 -13.39 -2.60
CA CYS A 18 12.97 -12.65 -2.65
C CYS A 18 14.10 -13.32 -1.83
N PHE A 19 13.79 -13.86 -0.65
CA PHE A 19 14.78 -14.63 0.11
C PHE A 19 15.24 -15.89 -0.63
N ALA A 20 14.31 -16.60 -1.29
CA ALA A 20 14.65 -17.73 -2.14
C ALA A 20 15.56 -17.33 -3.31
N ASP A 21 15.30 -16.17 -3.91
CA ASP A 21 16.11 -15.60 -4.98
C ASP A 21 17.52 -15.19 -4.51
N PHE A 22 17.67 -14.87 -3.23
CA PHE A 22 18.98 -14.63 -2.60
C PHE A 22 19.76 -15.94 -2.31
N GLY A 23 19.16 -17.10 -2.59
CA GLY A 23 19.81 -18.41 -2.41
C GLY A 23 19.51 -19.08 -1.07
N HIS A 24 18.50 -18.64 -0.33
CA HIS A 24 18.01 -19.34 0.85
C HIS A 24 17.01 -20.43 0.46
N ASP A 25 16.89 -21.47 1.27
CA ASP A 25 15.84 -22.48 1.18
C ASP A 25 14.64 -21.99 1.97
N VAL A 26 13.55 -21.63 1.28
CA VAL A 26 12.39 -20.97 1.89
C VAL A 26 11.17 -21.85 1.76
N THR A 27 10.49 -22.10 2.88
CA THR A 27 9.17 -22.70 2.89
C THR A 27 8.14 -21.68 3.37
N CYS A 28 7.21 -21.33 2.50
CA CYS A 28 6.09 -20.47 2.82
C CYS A 28 4.92 -21.31 3.32
N VAL A 29 4.41 -20.95 4.50
CA VAL A 29 3.35 -21.66 5.20
C VAL A 29 2.10 -20.80 5.27
N ASP A 30 0.94 -21.32 4.90
CA ASP A 30 -0.36 -20.66 5.10
C ASP A 30 -1.43 -21.67 5.50
N LYS A 31 -2.32 -21.30 6.41
CA LYS A 31 -3.44 -22.14 6.84
C LYS A 31 -4.51 -22.31 5.76
N ASP A 32 -4.57 -21.40 4.79
CA ASP A 32 -5.50 -21.42 3.68
C ASP A 32 -5.05 -22.46 2.63
N ALA A 33 -5.66 -23.63 2.69
CA ALA A 33 -5.37 -24.71 1.74
C ALA A 33 -5.69 -24.32 0.28
N GLY A 34 -6.64 -23.41 0.06
CA GLY A 34 -6.98 -22.90 -1.27
C GLY A 34 -5.84 -22.08 -1.86
N LYS A 35 -5.26 -21.17 -1.05
CA LYS A 35 -4.08 -20.39 -1.46
C LYS A 35 -2.87 -21.27 -1.75
N ILE A 36 -2.59 -22.25 -0.88
CA ILE A 36 -1.47 -23.18 -1.09
C ILE A 36 -1.69 -24.01 -2.35
N ALA A 37 -2.90 -24.51 -2.59
CA ALA A 37 -3.22 -25.24 -3.81
C ALA A 37 -3.08 -24.35 -5.07
N ALA A 38 -3.46 -23.09 -5.02
CA ALA A 38 -3.25 -22.12 -6.11
C ALA A 38 -1.75 -21.90 -6.38
N LEU A 39 -0.95 -21.69 -5.34
CA LEU A 39 0.50 -21.51 -5.46
C LEU A 39 1.19 -22.74 -6.05
N HIS A 40 0.75 -23.95 -5.71
CA HIS A 40 1.24 -25.19 -6.34
C HIS A 40 0.90 -25.30 -7.83
N ARG A 41 -0.18 -24.66 -8.29
CA ARG A 41 -0.52 -24.56 -9.71
C ARG A 41 0.19 -23.40 -10.42
N GLY A 42 1.00 -22.59 -9.69
CA GLY A 42 1.64 -21.40 -10.22
C GLY A 42 0.72 -20.17 -10.27
N GLU A 43 -0.45 -20.23 -9.65
CA GLU A 43 -1.40 -19.12 -9.55
C GLU A 43 -1.03 -18.24 -8.33
N ILE A 44 -0.71 -16.97 -8.58
CA ILE A 44 -0.29 -16.06 -7.52
C ILE A 44 -1.53 -15.35 -6.95
N PRO A 45 -1.80 -15.48 -5.62
CA PRO A 45 -3.04 -14.96 -5.02
C PRO A 45 -3.02 -13.45 -4.74
N ILE A 46 -2.00 -12.73 -5.20
CA ILE A 46 -1.82 -11.28 -5.05
C ILE A 46 -1.32 -10.68 -6.35
N PHE A 47 -1.65 -9.43 -6.60
CA PHE A 47 -1.12 -8.70 -7.76
C PHE A 47 0.17 -7.98 -7.39
N GLU A 48 1.29 -8.39 -7.96
CA GLU A 48 2.59 -7.71 -7.89
C GLU A 48 3.36 -7.98 -9.18
N PRO A 49 3.72 -6.95 -9.96
CA PRO A 49 4.42 -7.14 -11.23
C PRO A 49 5.70 -7.97 -11.10
N GLY A 50 5.78 -9.05 -11.88
CA GLY A 50 6.96 -9.94 -11.95
C GLY A 50 7.08 -10.96 -10.81
N LEU A 51 6.13 -11.01 -9.88
CA LEU A 51 6.16 -11.98 -8.78
C LEU A 51 5.92 -13.41 -9.27
N ASP A 52 5.08 -13.60 -10.28
CA ASP A 52 4.80 -14.86 -10.94
C ASP A 52 6.08 -15.51 -11.50
N ALA A 53 6.84 -14.75 -12.25
CA ALA A 53 8.12 -15.20 -12.81
C ALA A 53 9.16 -15.50 -11.71
N LEU A 54 9.22 -14.67 -10.66
CA LEU A 54 10.13 -14.85 -9.53
C LEU A 54 9.82 -16.13 -8.75
N VAL A 55 8.54 -16.36 -8.44
CA VAL A 55 8.07 -17.58 -7.77
C VAL A 55 8.36 -18.82 -8.61
N ALA A 56 7.98 -18.80 -9.90
CA ALA A 56 8.20 -19.93 -10.80
C ALA A 56 9.69 -20.32 -10.92
N ALA A 57 10.58 -19.33 -11.03
CA ALA A 57 12.03 -19.54 -11.10
C ALA A 57 12.56 -20.21 -9.83
N ASN A 58 12.12 -19.78 -8.65
CA ASN A 58 12.61 -20.29 -7.37
C ASN A 58 12.00 -21.65 -6.99
N VAL A 59 10.75 -21.91 -7.36
CA VAL A 59 10.15 -23.26 -7.26
C VAL A 59 10.90 -24.26 -8.16
N LYS A 60 11.15 -23.89 -9.41
CA LYS A 60 11.95 -24.73 -10.34
C LYS A 60 13.37 -24.99 -9.80
N ALA A 61 13.96 -24.03 -9.13
CA ALA A 61 15.28 -24.17 -8.51
C ALA A 61 15.26 -24.92 -7.17
N LYS A 62 14.08 -25.36 -6.70
CA LYS A 62 13.86 -26.04 -5.41
C LYS A 62 14.33 -25.23 -4.20
N ARG A 63 14.25 -23.91 -4.28
CA ARG A 63 14.55 -22.99 -3.19
C ARG A 63 13.30 -22.38 -2.55
N LEU A 64 12.14 -22.56 -3.18
CA LEU A 64 10.86 -22.05 -2.67
C LEU A 64 9.83 -23.16 -2.70
N GLU A 65 9.24 -23.42 -1.55
CA GLU A 65 8.18 -24.41 -1.35
C GLU A 65 6.99 -23.81 -0.62
N PHE A 66 5.81 -24.45 -0.75
CA PHE A 66 4.57 -24.02 -0.13
C PHE A 66 3.93 -25.17 0.62
N THR A 67 3.38 -24.93 1.81
CA THR A 67 2.72 -25.98 2.60
C THR A 67 1.68 -25.40 3.56
N THR A 68 0.74 -26.22 3.97
CA THR A 68 -0.14 -25.93 5.11
C THR A 68 0.41 -26.45 6.44
N ASP A 69 1.42 -27.32 6.40
CA ASP A 69 2.09 -27.83 7.61
C ASP A 69 3.12 -26.80 8.10
N LEU A 70 2.91 -26.29 9.32
CA LEU A 70 3.84 -25.37 9.98
C LEU A 70 4.96 -26.13 10.70
N ALA A 71 4.66 -27.31 11.25
CA ALA A 71 5.55 -27.95 12.20
C ALA A 71 6.88 -28.39 11.59
N ALA A 72 6.84 -29.03 10.40
CA ALA A 72 8.05 -29.54 9.76
C ALA A 72 9.00 -28.43 9.33
N PRO A 73 8.57 -27.36 8.62
CA PRO A 73 9.45 -26.24 8.25
C PRO A 73 10.03 -25.51 9.45
N VAL A 74 9.24 -25.28 10.50
CA VAL A 74 9.71 -24.57 11.72
C VAL A 74 10.75 -25.38 12.47
N ALA A 75 10.57 -26.72 12.57
CA ALA A 75 11.53 -27.59 13.25
C ALA A 75 12.91 -27.60 12.61
N GLU A 76 13.01 -27.25 11.35
CA GLU A 76 14.27 -27.24 10.58
C GLU A 76 14.81 -25.84 10.29
N ALA A 77 14.03 -24.78 10.57
CA ALA A 77 14.39 -23.43 10.18
C ALA A 77 15.48 -22.82 11.06
N ASP A 78 16.43 -22.11 10.44
CA ASP A 78 17.35 -21.21 11.10
C ASP A 78 16.62 -19.91 11.52
N ALA A 79 15.70 -19.43 10.67
CA ALA A 79 14.85 -18.27 10.92
C ALA A 79 13.38 -18.55 10.56
N VAL A 80 12.46 -18.10 11.41
CA VAL A 80 11.01 -18.16 11.19
C VAL A 80 10.46 -16.75 11.12
N PHE A 81 9.92 -16.35 9.99
CA PHE A 81 9.32 -15.02 9.82
C PHE A 81 7.80 -15.08 9.96
N ILE A 82 7.25 -14.30 10.87
CA ILE A 82 5.80 -14.11 11.04
C ILE A 82 5.37 -12.95 10.13
N ALA A 83 4.70 -13.28 9.03
CA ALA A 83 4.21 -12.34 8.02
C ALA A 83 2.69 -12.47 7.80
N VAL A 84 1.96 -12.70 8.88
CA VAL A 84 0.49 -12.85 8.89
C VAL A 84 -0.21 -11.49 8.89
N GLY A 85 -1.49 -11.46 8.51
CA GLY A 85 -2.29 -10.24 8.50
C GLY A 85 -2.48 -9.64 9.90
N THR A 86 -2.48 -8.31 9.95
CA THR A 86 -2.80 -7.52 11.15
C THR A 86 -3.88 -6.50 10.80
N PRO A 87 -5.14 -6.95 10.54
CA PRO A 87 -6.22 -6.03 10.16
C PRO A 87 -6.57 -5.12 11.34
N SER A 88 -7.18 -3.97 11.06
CA SER A 88 -7.77 -3.13 12.11
C SER A 88 -8.99 -3.82 12.72
N ARG A 89 -9.08 -3.84 14.05
CA ARG A 89 -10.28 -4.29 14.75
C ARG A 89 -11.43 -3.32 14.48
N ARG A 90 -12.62 -3.89 14.28
CA ARG A 90 -13.82 -3.08 14.14
C ARG A 90 -14.15 -2.43 15.48
N GLY A 91 -14.37 -1.11 15.47
CA GLY A 91 -14.84 -0.33 16.61
C GLY A 91 -13.78 0.49 17.33
N ASP A 92 -12.57 -0.02 17.55
CA ASP A 92 -11.52 0.67 18.33
C ASP A 92 -10.27 1.07 17.51
N GLY A 93 -10.14 0.55 16.30
CA GLY A 93 -8.99 0.88 15.41
C GLY A 93 -7.67 0.25 15.77
N HIS A 94 -7.60 -0.54 16.83
CA HIS A 94 -6.40 -1.31 17.18
C HIS A 94 -6.08 -2.38 16.12
N ALA A 95 -4.81 -2.78 16.03
CA ALA A 95 -4.44 -3.94 15.22
C ALA A 95 -4.95 -5.25 15.87
N ASP A 96 -5.54 -6.12 15.05
CA ASP A 96 -5.88 -7.47 15.49
C ASP A 96 -4.62 -8.36 15.43
N LEU A 97 -4.12 -8.75 16.60
CA LEU A 97 -2.93 -9.56 16.75
C LEU A 97 -3.21 -11.07 16.95
N THR A 98 -4.48 -11.47 16.84
CA THR A 98 -4.90 -12.86 17.02
C THR A 98 -4.08 -13.83 16.15
N TYR A 99 -3.84 -13.46 14.90
CA TYR A 99 -3.05 -14.28 13.97
C TYR A 99 -1.57 -14.32 14.35
N VAL A 100 -1.00 -13.21 14.81
CA VAL A 100 0.42 -13.13 15.23
C VAL A 100 0.64 -14.01 16.48
N TYR A 101 -0.22 -13.88 17.48
CA TYR A 101 -0.10 -14.66 18.71
C TYR A 101 -0.44 -16.14 18.51
N GLY A 102 -1.38 -16.44 17.63
CA GLY A 102 -1.67 -17.81 17.22
C GLY A 102 -0.45 -18.47 16.55
N ALA A 103 0.18 -17.77 15.61
CA ALA A 103 1.41 -18.24 14.97
C ALA A 103 2.55 -18.44 15.98
N ALA A 104 2.74 -17.52 16.93
CA ALA A 104 3.77 -17.62 17.96
C ALA A 104 3.63 -18.90 18.80
N ARG A 105 2.41 -19.26 19.21
CA ARG A 105 2.16 -20.49 19.98
C ARG A 105 2.40 -21.76 19.16
N GLU A 106 1.98 -21.78 17.90
CA GLU A 106 2.20 -22.91 17.00
C GLU A 106 3.69 -23.10 16.67
N ILE A 107 4.41 -21.99 16.43
CA ILE A 107 5.87 -22.00 16.26
C ILE A 107 6.53 -22.58 17.50
N ALA A 108 6.17 -22.11 18.70
CA ALA A 108 6.76 -22.59 19.96
C ALA A 108 6.70 -24.11 20.11
N ALA A 109 5.57 -24.73 19.74
CA ALA A 109 5.39 -26.19 19.82
C ALA A 109 6.28 -26.96 18.83
N ALA A 110 6.72 -26.32 17.74
CA ALA A 110 7.51 -26.96 16.68
C ALA A 110 9.01 -26.71 16.80
N LEU A 111 9.48 -25.76 17.63
CA LEU A 111 10.90 -25.43 17.79
C LEU A 111 11.71 -26.63 18.31
N LYS A 112 12.85 -26.93 17.67
CA LYS A 112 13.74 -28.03 18.05
C LYS A 112 15.17 -27.64 18.36
N GLY A 113 15.64 -26.50 17.87
CA GLY A 113 17.01 -26.03 18.07
C GLY A 113 17.07 -24.53 18.18
N PHE A 114 18.26 -23.95 18.07
CA PHE A 114 18.39 -22.50 18.03
C PHE A 114 17.68 -21.94 16.79
N THR A 115 16.74 -21.06 17.02
CA THR A 115 15.95 -20.44 15.94
C THR A 115 15.72 -18.96 16.24
N VAL A 116 15.82 -18.10 15.23
CA VAL A 116 15.41 -16.70 15.33
C VAL A 116 13.99 -16.56 14.82
N VAL A 117 13.05 -16.20 15.70
CA VAL A 117 11.66 -15.90 15.33
C VAL A 117 11.52 -14.40 15.09
N VAL A 118 11.08 -14.04 13.90
CA VAL A 118 11.10 -12.67 13.42
C VAL A 118 9.67 -12.18 13.15
N THR A 119 9.24 -11.13 13.82
CA THR A 119 7.99 -10.44 13.49
C THR A 119 8.24 -9.51 12.30
N LYS A 120 7.72 -9.87 11.13
CA LYS A 120 7.81 -9.06 9.91
C LYS A 120 6.54 -8.27 9.64
N SER A 121 5.39 -8.75 10.09
CA SER A 121 4.13 -8.01 10.07
C SER A 121 4.27 -6.66 10.78
N THR A 122 3.53 -5.65 10.31
CA THR A 122 3.42 -4.35 11.02
C THR A 122 2.58 -4.54 12.27
N VAL A 123 3.19 -4.39 13.43
CA VAL A 123 2.59 -4.68 14.74
C VAL A 123 2.82 -3.52 15.73
N PRO A 124 1.91 -3.29 16.69
CA PRO A 124 2.09 -2.32 17.76
C PRO A 124 3.35 -2.56 18.58
N VAL A 125 3.86 -1.47 19.16
CA VAL A 125 5.06 -1.48 20.02
C VAL A 125 4.85 -2.41 21.21
N GLY A 126 5.83 -3.30 21.44
CA GLY A 126 5.78 -4.32 22.48
C GLY A 126 5.25 -5.69 22.03
N THR A 127 4.79 -5.81 20.79
CA THR A 127 4.31 -7.09 20.25
C THR A 127 5.42 -8.15 20.21
N GLY A 128 6.65 -7.76 19.88
CA GLY A 128 7.79 -8.70 19.89
C GLY A 128 8.09 -9.24 21.30
N ASP A 129 7.90 -8.44 22.34
CA ASP A 129 8.05 -8.88 23.73
C ASP A 129 6.95 -9.89 24.11
N GLU A 130 5.72 -9.64 23.68
CA GLU A 130 4.61 -10.56 23.91
C GLU A 130 4.77 -11.87 23.12
N VAL A 131 5.26 -11.80 21.88
CA VAL A 131 5.61 -13.01 21.10
C VAL A 131 6.66 -13.85 21.84
N GLU A 132 7.70 -13.23 22.37
CA GLU A 132 8.71 -13.94 23.16
C GLU A 132 8.09 -14.58 24.42
N ARG A 133 7.26 -13.84 25.16
CA ARG A 133 6.57 -14.34 26.35
C ARG A 133 5.72 -15.58 26.01
N LEU A 134 4.93 -15.53 24.95
CA LEU A 134 4.07 -16.63 24.50
C LEU A 134 4.87 -17.86 24.08
N ILE A 135 6.01 -17.67 23.40
CA ILE A 135 6.89 -18.77 23.01
C ILE A 135 7.48 -19.44 24.24
N ARG A 136 8.01 -18.65 25.20
CA ARG A 136 8.61 -19.19 26.43
C ARG A 136 7.60 -19.85 27.35
N GLU A 137 6.36 -19.34 27.37
CA GLU A 137 5.26 -19.97 28.12
C GLU A 137 4.87 -21.33 27.53
N ALA A 138 4.77 -21.44 26.21
CA ALA A 138 4.40 -22.68 25.52
C ALA A 138 5.57 -23.69 25.45
N ASN A 139 6.82 -23.22 25.37
CA ASN A 139 8.03 -24.03 25.32
C ASN A 139 9.17 -23.38 26.11
N PRO A 140 9.21 -23.58 27.44
CA PRO A 140 10.24 -22.97 28.32
C PRO A 140 11.68 -23.38 27.99
N ALA A 141 11.86 -24.52 27.32
CA ALA A 141 13.18 -25.03 26.93
C ALA A 141 13.66 -24.56 25.55
N ALA A 142 12.86 -23.78 24.83
CA ALA A 142 13.20 -23.33 23.49
C ALA A 142 14.47 -22.45 23.50
N ASP A 143 15.45 -22.80 22.69
CA ASP A 143 16.60 -21.94 22.39
C ASP A 143 16.19 -20.99 21.27
N VAL A 144 15.60 -19.86 21.62
CA VAL A 144 14.99 -18.92 20.71
C VAL A 144 15.40 -17.48 20.99
N VAL A 145 15.60 -16.73 19.93
CA VAL A 145 15.70 -15.27 19.95
C VAL A 145 14.52 -14.71 19.17
N VAL A 146 13.85 -13.71 19.74
CA VAL A 146 12.78 -12.99 19.04
C VAL A 146 13.30 -11.64 18.54
N ALA A 147 13.04 -11.34 17.28
CA ALA A 147 13.41 -10.08 16.64
C ALA A 147 12.20 -9.43 15.94
N SER A 148 12.23 -8.10 15.83
CA SER A 148 11.29 -7.33 15.01
C SER A 148 12.02 -6.83 13.75
N ASN A 149 11.48 -7.16 12.58
CA ASN A 149 12.07 -6.77 11.29
C ASN A 149 10.95 -6.23 10.37
N PRO A 150 10.48 -5.01 10.62
CA PRO A 150 9.41 -4.43 9.83
C PRO A 150 9.80 -4.29 8.35
N GLU A 151 8.83 -4.43 7.48
CA GLU A 151 8.98 -4.21 6.04
C GLU A 151 8.69 -2.75 5.66
N PHE A 152 9.23 -2.31 4.51
CA PHE A 152 8.99 -0.98 3.94
C PHE A 152 8.64 -1.10 2.45
N LEU A 153 7.92 -2.16 2.10
CA LEU A 153 7.53 -2.49 0.74
C LEU A 153 6.37 -1.60 0.28
N ARG A 154 6.38 -1.28 -1.01
CA ARG A 154 5.25 -0.63 -1.67
C ARG A 154 4.61 -1.62 -2.63
N GLU A 155 3.32 -1.83 -2.51
CA GLU A 155 2.56 -2.62 -3.49
C GLU A 155 2.83 -2.13 -4.91
N GLY A 156 2.98 -3.04 -5.88
CA GLY A 156 3.36 -2.72 -7.25
C GLY A 156 4.84 -2.41 -7.50
N ALA A 157 5.65 -2.35 -6.44
CA ALA A 157 7.11 -2.16 -6.52
C ALA A 157 7.85 -2.94 -5.41
N ALA A 158 7.20 -3.92 -4.80
CA ALA A 158 7.70 -4.57 -3.59
C ALA A 158 8.94 -5.43 -3.84
N ILE A 159 9.03 -6.09 -4.98
CA ILE A 159 10.22 -6.85 -5.36
C ILE A 159 11.44 -5.91 -5.46
N ARG A 160 11.25 -4.75 -6.09
CA ARG A 160 12.33 -3.74 -6.19
C ARG A 160 12.71 -3.19 -4.82
N ASP A 161 11.70 -2.82 -4.00
CA ASP A 161 11.93 -2.28 -2.66
C ASP A 161 12.62 -3.31 -1.75
N PHE A 162 12.34 -4.60 -1.93
CA PHE A 162 13.01 -5.67 -1.18
C PHE A 162 14.46 -5.87 -1.63
N LYS A 163 14.72 -5.85 -2.95
CA LYS A 163 16.06 -6.05 -3.50
C LYS A 163 16.96 -4.82 -3.39
N PHE A 164 16.38 -3.63 -3.34
CA PHE A 164 17.09 -2.34 -3.25
C PHE A 164 16.47 -1.46 -2.15
N PRO A 165 16.51 -1.91 -0.89
CA PRO A 165 15.87 -1.17 0.20
C PRO A 165 16.68 0.09 0.57
N ASP A 166 15.97 1.18 0.89
CA ASP A 166 16.62 2.38 1.47
C ASP A 166 17.25 2.08 2.84
N ARG A 167 16.75 1.10 3.58
CA ARG A 167 17.26 0.57 4.86
C ARG A 167 16.62 -0.77 5.22
N ILE A 168 17.32 -1.53 6.03
CA ILE A 168 16.82 -2.73 6.71
C ILE A 168 16.89 -2.47 8.21
N VAL A 169 15.79 -2.66 8.93
CA VAL A 169 15.73 -2.46 10.38
C VAL A 169 15.56 -3.80 11.07
N VAL A 170 16.47 -4.11 11.99
CA VAL A 170 16.45 -5.32 12.81
C VAL A 170 16.44 -4.93 14.27
N GLY A 171 15.32 -5.20 14.94
CA GLY A 171 15.13 -4.97 16.37
C GLY A 171 15.44 -6.23 17.17
N THR A 172 16.62 -6.32 17.75
CA THR A 172 17.00 -7.36 18.71
C THR A 172 18.26 -6.93 19.48
N GLU A 173 18.32 -7.30 20.75
CA GLU A 173 19.49 -7.08 21.61
C GLU A 173 20.43 -8.30 21.66
N ASP A 174 19.98 -9.49 21.20
CA ASP A 174 20.79 -10.71 21.21
C ASP A 174 21.74 -10.74 20.00
N GLU A 175 23.03 -10.91 20.26
CA GLU A 175 24.07 -10.94 19.23
C GLU A 175 23.93 -12.14 18.28
N ARG A 176 23.39 -13.28 18.71
CA ARG A 176 23.11 -14.44 17.85
C ARG A 176 22.03 -14.08 16.83
N GLY A 177 20.99 -13.36 17.27
CA GLY A 177 19.94 -12.85 16.41
C GLY A 177 20.46 -11.84 15.40
N ARG A 178 21.29 -10.87 15.83
CA ARG A 178 21.94 -9.90 14.93
C ARG A 178 22.79 -10.58 13.88
N LYS A 179 23.63 -11.55 14.29
CA LYS A 179 24.48 -12.29 13.37
C LYS A 179 23.68 -13.06 12.35
N LEU A 180 22.68 -13.84 12.78
CA LEU A 180 21.85 -14.65 11.88
C LEU A 180 21.08 -13.78 10.88
N LEU A 181 20.43 -12.70 11.33
CA LEU A 181 19.72 -11.79 10.44
C LEU A 181 20.68 -11.00 9.53
N GLY A 182 21.88 -10.66 10.01
CA GLY A 182 22.93 -10.12 9.17
C GLY A 182 23.31 -11.05 8.02
N ASP A 183 23.41 -12.36 8.29
CA ASP A 183 23.70 -13.38 7.27
C ASP A 183 22.50 -13.58 6.30
N VAL A 184 21.25 -13.49 6.79
CA VAL A 184 20.04 -13.54 5.94
C VAL A 184 20.03 -12.39 4.93
N TYR A 185 20.37 -11.18 5.37
CA TYR A 185 20.39 -9.98 4.52
C TYR A 185 21.74 -9.71 3.84
N ARG A 186 22.75 -10.56 4.03
CA ARG A 186 24.10 -10.39 3.44
C ARG A 186 24.09 -10.16 1.93
N PRO A 187 23.23 -10.80 1.10
CA PRO A 187 23.18 -10.51 -0.33
C PRO A 187 22.91 -9.04 -0.67
N LEU A 188 22.22 -8.30 0.20
CA LEU A 188 21.93 -6.87 0.02
C LEU A 188 23.10 -5.96 0.38
N SER A 189 24.16 -6.46 1.00
CA SER A 189 25.37 -5.69 1.30
C SER A 189 26.09 -5.21 0.04
N LEU A 190 25.97 -5.94 -1.07
CA LEU A 190 26.50 -5.51 -2.37
C LEU A 190 25.85 -4.22 -2.88
N ASN A 191 24.61 -3.95 -2.49
CA ASN A 191 23.86 -2.75 -2.83
C ASN A 191 24.05 -1.63 -1.79
N GLN A 192 24.96 -1.82 -0.82
CA GLN A 192 25.23 -0.89 0.28
C GLN A 192 23.96 -0.52 1.09
N ALA A 193 22.97 -1.40 1.11
CA ALA A 193 21.75 -1.18 1.88
C ALA A 193 22.09 -1.10 3.39
N PRO A 194 21.77 0.02 4.07
CA PRO A 194 22.06 0.16 5.49
C PRO A 194 21.30 -0.87 6.31
N LEU A 195 22.01 -1.72 7.06
CA LEU A 195 21.42 -2.63 8.03
C LEU A 195 21.55 -2.01 9.42
N MET A 196 20.41 -1.58 9.96
CA MET A 196 20.31 -0.90 11.25
C MET A 196 19.88 -1.88 12.33
N TYR A 197 20.68 -2.05 13.36
CA TYR A 197 20.31 -2.79 14.57
C TYR A 197 19.83 -1.86 15.66
N THR A 198 18.72 -2.24 16.31
CA THR A 198 18.11 -1.47 17.39
C THR A 198 17.34 -2.38 18.34
N ALA A 199 16.72 -1.84 19.40
CA ALA A 199 15.80 -2.59 20.25
C ALA A 199 14.49 -2.93 19.50
N ARG A 200 13.83 -4.03 19.88
CA ARG A 200 12.58 -4.51 19.25
C ARG A 200 11.51 -3.42 19.20
N ARG A 201 11.21 -2.79 20.34
CA ARG A 201 10.21 -1.72 20.45
C ARG A 201 10.53 -0.53 19.54
N THR A 202 11.81 -0.19 19.41
CA THR A 202 12.25 0.88 18.50
C THR A 202 12.02 0.50 17.04
N ALA A 203 12.34 -0.73 16.64
CA ALA A 203 12.09 -1.23 15.29
C ALA A 203 10.59 -1.19 14.93
N GLU A 204 9.72 -1.60 15.85
CA GLU A 204 8.28 -1.55 15.70
C GLU A 204 7.78 -0.10 15.51
N LEU A 205 8.25 0.82 16.37
CA LEU A 205 7.87 2.23 16.28
C LEU A 205 8.36 2.91 14.99
N ILE A 206 9.56 2.57 14.50
CA ILE A 206 10.12 3.11 13.26
C ILE A 206 9.15 2.90 12.08
N LYS A 207 8.50 1.75 11.98
CA LYS A 207 7.55 1.46 10.90
C LYS A 207 6.36 2.42 10.94
N TYR A 208 5.73 2.57 12.09
CA TYR A 208 4.57 3.45 12.26
C TYR A 208 4.94 4.92 12.05
N ALA A 209 6.06 5.36 12.64
CA ALA A 209 6.53 6.73 12.48
C ALA A 209 6.84 7.07 11.02
N ALA A 210 7.49 6.15 10.29
CA ALA A 210 7.77 6.33 8.87
C ALA A 210 6.49 6.47 8.04
N ASN A 211 5.51 5.57 8.23
CA ASN A 211 4.26 5.62 7.48
C ASN A 211 3.42 6.87 7.83
N ALA A 212 3.35 7.26 9.10
CA ALA A 212 2.67 8.48 9.53
C ALA A 212 3.33 9.74 8.94
N PHE A 213 4.67 9.78 8.87
CA PHE A 213 5.38 10.91 8.28
C PHE A 213 5.15 11.00 6.76
N LEU A 214 5.14 9.89 6.05
CA LEU A 214 4.83 9.86 4.62
C LEU A 214 3.38 10.31 4.35
N ALA A 215 2.42 9.86 5.16
CA ALA A 215 1.04 10.33 5.10
C ALA A 215 0.93 11.84 5.38
N THR A 216 1.72 12.36 6.32
CA THR A 216 1.80 13.80 6.61
C THR A 216 2.30 14.60 5.41
N LYS A 217 3.34 14.13 4.70
CA LYS A 217 3.85 14.79 3.48
C LYS A 217 2.77 14.90 2.41
N ILE A 218 2.03 13.81 2.16
CA ILE A 218 0.93 13.81 1.18
C ILE A 218 -0.18 14.78 1.62
N THR A 219 -0.56 14.76 2.89
CA THR A 219 -1.60 15.65 3.39
C THR A 219 -1.17 17.10 3.32
N PHE A 220 0.08 17.42 3.70
CA PHE A 220 0.63 18.76 3.60
C PHE A 220 0.58 19.32 2.18
N ILE A 221 1.09 18.56 1.19
CA ILE A 221 1.06 19.05 -0.20
C ILE A 221 -0.37 19.15 -0.76
N ASN A 222 -1.31 18.35 -0.25
CA ASN A 222 -2.71 18.44 -0.60
C ASN A 222 -3.36 19.73 -0.08
N GLU A 223 -3.04 20.16 1.14
CA GLU A 223 -3.50 21.45 1.68
C GLU A 223 -2.86 22.63 0.92
N ILE A 224 -1.58 22.53 0.57
CA ILE A 224 -0.92 23.50 -0.30
C ILE A 224 -1.57 23.57 -1.68
N ALA A 225 -2.03 22.43 -2.20
CA ALA A 225 -2.77 22.40 -3.47
C ALA A 225 -4.08 23.19 -3.38
N ASP A 226 -4.84 23.03 -2.31
CA ASP A 226 -6.09 23.78 -2.11
C ASP A 226 -5.86 25.29 -1.99
N LEU A 227 -4.75 25.68 -1.34
CA LEU A 227 -4.33 27.09 -1.30
C LEU A 227 -3.89 27.58 -2.69
N SER A 228 -3.12 26.78 -3.42
CA SER A 228 -2.61 27.14 -4.76
C SER A 228 -3.75 27.47 -5.74
N GLU A 229 -4.85 26.69 -5.69
CA GLU A 229 -6.06 26.95 -6.49
C GLU A 229 -6.68 28.34 -6.21
N LYS A 230 -6.53 28.85 -4.99
CA LYS A 230 -7.12 30.14 -4.56
C LYS A 230 -6.22 31.33 -4.86
N VAL A 231 -4.90 31.13 -4.79
CA VAL A 231 -3.93 32.22 -4.99
C VAL A 231 -3.32 32.27 -6.39
N GLY A 232 -3.71 31.33 -7.26
CA GLY A 232 -3.23 31.28 -8.66
C GLY A 232 -1.80 30.71 -8.79
N ALA A 233 -1.35 29.90 -7.84
CA ALA A 233 -0.07 29.18 -7.92
C ALA A 233 -0.25 27.78 -8.55
N ASP A 234 0.85 27.14 -8.96
CA ASP A 234 0.88 25.74 -9.41
C ASP A 234 1.54 24.88 -8.32
N VAL A 235 0.76 23.94 -7.75
CA VAL A 235 1.24 23.03 -6.70
C VAL A 235 2.40 22.14 -7.16
N GLN A 236 2.48 21.78 -8.44
CA GLN A 236 3.59 20.94 -8.92
C GLN A 236 4.91 21.74 -8.94
N GLU A 237 4.85 23.05 -9.24
CA GLU A 237 6.02 23.92 -9.13
C GLU A 237 6.42 24.17 -7.68
N VAL A 238 5.43 24.36 -6.80
CA VAL A 238 5.68 24.45 -5.35
C VAL A 238 6.33 23.16 -4.85
N ALA A 239 5.76 22.00 -5.16
CA ALA A 239 6.30 20.69 -4.75
C ALA A 239 7.72 20.47 -5.28
N ARG A 240 7.99 20.84 -6.54
CA ARG A 240 9.33 20.80 -7.13
C ARG A 240 10.28 21.73 -6.40
N GLY A 241 9.86 22.97 -6.16
CA GLY A 241 10.70 23.99 -5.51
C GLY A 241 11.13 23.59 -4.09
N ILE A 242 10.17 23.20 -3.24
CA ILE A 242 10.49 22.74 -1.88
C ILE A 242 11.21 21.38 -1.87
N GLY A 243 10.91 20.50 -2.83
CA GLY A 243 11.52 19.18 -2.94
C GLY A 243 13.01 19.18 -3.35
N LEU A 244 13.52 20.29 -3.89
CA LEU A 244 14.95 20.50 -4.17
C LEU A 244 15.78 20.67 -2.88
N ASP A 245 15.16 21.09 -1.78
CA ASP A 245 15.81 21.09 -0.48
C ASP A 245 15.94 19.64 0.02
N ASN A 246 17.19 19.16 0.17
CA ASN A 246 17.49 17.78 0.61
C ASN A 246 16.92 17.44 2.00
N ARG A 247 16.65 18.45 2.84
CA ARG A 247 16.02 18.27 4.17
C ARG A 247 14.55 17.87 4.03
N ILE A 248 13.90 18.24 2.92
CA ILE A 248 12.50 17.91 2.59
C ILE A 248 12.44 16.72 1.65
N GLY A 249 13.17 16.76 0.55
CA GLY A 249 13.19 15.75 -0.51
C GLY A 249 11.90 15.72 -1.34
N SER A 250 12.00 15.34 -2.59
CA SER A 250 10.91 15.39 -3.58
C SER A 250 9.86 14.27 -3.44
N LYS A 251 10.20 13.16 -2.78
CA LYS A 251 9.29 12.01 -2.66
C LYS A 251 8.10 12.34 -1.76
N PHE A 252 6.91 11.85 -2.11
CA PHE A 252 5.64 12.02 -1.39
C PHE A 252 5.11 13.47 -1.35
N LEU A 253 5.48 14.30 -2.34
CA LEU A 253 4.94 15.65 -2.56
C LEU A 253 4.05 15.73 -3.81
N HIS A 254 3.36 14.65 -4.16
CA HIS A 254 2.40 14.63 -5.27
C HIS A 254 0.99 14.87 -4.74
N ALA A 255 0.44 16.03 -5.07
CA ALA A 255 -0.94 16.36 -4.71
C ALA A 255 -1.93 15.49 -5.53
N GLY A 256 -3.04 15.12 -4.89
CA GLY A 256 -4.04 14.24 -5.47
C GLY A 256 -5.33 14.18 -4.65
N PRO A 257 -6.19 13.19 -4.89
CA PRO A 257 -7.49 13.07 -4.22
C PRO A 257 -7.42 12.60 -2.75
N GLY A 258 -6.22 12.34 -2.23
CA GLY A 258 -5.95 11.78 -0.92
C GLY A 258 -5.21 10.45 -1.01
N PHE A 259 -4.77 9.94 0.14
CA PHE A 259 -4.14 8.63 0.23
C PHE A 259 -5.13 7.54 0.64
N GLY A 260 -4.86 6.31 0.21
CA GLY A 260 -5.58 5.09 0.54
C GLY A 260 -4.62 3.92 0.71
N GLY A 261 -5.10 2.73 0.39
CA GLY A 261 -4.36 1.49 0.48
C GLY A 261 -4.37 0.86 1.87
N SER A 262 -3.75 -0.29 1.97
CA SER A 262 -3.74 -1.12 3.18
C SER A 262 -2.88 -0.59 4.32
N CYS A 263 -1.91 0.31 4.04
CA CYS A 263 -0.88 0.68 5.01
C CYS A 263 -1.17 2.02 5.69
N PHE A 264 -1.17 3.14 4.96
CA PHE A 264 -1.23 4.47 5.57
C PHE A 264 -2.46 4.70 6.44
N PRO A 265 -3.69 4.40 6.00
CA PRO A 265 -4.86 4.61 6.86
C PRO A 265 -4.84 3.73 8.11
N LYS A 266 -4.45 2.47 7.96
CA LYS A 266 -4.39 1.51 9.07
C LYS A 266 -3.30 1.88 10.08
N ASP A 267 -2.09 2.16 9.61
CA ASP A 267 -0.93 2.36 10.47
C ASP A 267 -0.99 3.72 11.19
N THR A 268 -1.55 4.76 10.54
CA THR A 268 -1.77 6.05 11.19
C THR A 268 -2.82 5.94 12.30
N ARG A 269 -3.94 5.23 12.08
CA ARG A 269 -4.94 4.96 13.13
C ARG A 269 -4.33 4.15 14.28
N ALA A 270 -3.59 3.08 13.97
CA ALA A 270 -2.94 2.26 14.99
C ALA A 270 -1.93 3.07 15.82
N LEU A 271 -1.16 3.95 15.19
CA LEU A 271 -0.21 4.81 15.90
C LEU A 271 -0.90 5.79 16.87
N ILE A 272 -2.07 6.35 16.48
CA ILE A 272 -2.88 7.18 17.37
C ILE A 272 -3.36 6.36 18.57
N GLN A 273 -3.85 5.14 18.35
CA GLN A 273 -4.30 4.28 19.45
C GLN A 273 -3.15 3.91 20.39
N ILE A 274 -1.98 3.52 19.86
CA ILE A 274 -0.78 3.26 20.67
C ILE A 274 -0.44 4.48 21.55
N ALA A 275 -0.52 5.69 21.00
CA ALA A 275 -0.23 6.90 21.75
C ALA A 275 -1.28 7.16 22.85
N GLN A 276 -2.57 6.95 22.56
CA GLN A 276 -3.66 7.10 23.52
C GLN A 276 -3.55 6.07 24.67
N ASP A 277 -3.16 4.83 24.37
CA ASP A 277 -2.92 3.79 25.39
C ASP A 277 -1.79 4.17 26.37
N HIS A 278 -0.96 5.14 26.00
CA HIS A 278 0.16 5.66 26.79
C HIS A 278 -0.04 7.13 27.21
N ASP A 279 -1.27 7.65 27.20
CA ASP A 279 -1.60 9.03 27.59
C ASP A 279 -0.85 10.11 26.77
N VAL A 280 -0.50 9.80 25.50
CA VAL A 280 0.16 10.72 24.58
C VAL A 280 -0.77 11.12 23.45
N GLN A 281 -0.83 12.42 23.10
CA GLN A 281 -1.58 12.92 21.94
C GLN A 281 -0.67 13.14 20.74
N LEU A 282 -0.99 12.54 19.61
CA LEU A 282 -0.29 12.76 18.33
C LEU A 282 -1.08 13.69 17.41
N ARG A 283 -1.23 14.95 17.81
CA ARG A 283 -2.09 15.97 17.15
C ARG A 283 -1.85 16.09 15.64
N ILE A 284 -0.59 16.00 15.19
CA ILE A 284 -0.26 16.08 13.75
C ILE A 284 -0.86 14.87 13.02
N VAL A 285 -0.72 13.66 13.55
CA VAL A 285 -1.21 12.43 12.91
C VAL A 285 -2.74 12.37 12.92
N GLU A 286 -3.38 12.84 14.00
CA GLU A 286 -4.84 12.99 14.09
C GLU A 286 -5.36 13.96 13.03
N ALA A 287 -4.71 15.13 12.88
CA ALA A 287 -5.06 16.10 11.85
C ALA A 287 -4.92 15.51 10.43
N VAL A 288 -3.85 14.76 10.16
CA VAL A 288 -3.59 14.13 8.86
C VAL A 288 -4.74 13.22 8.44
N LEU A 289 -5.26 12.39 9.34
CA LEU A 289 -6.41 11.52 9.02
C LEU A 289 -7.66 12.32 8.71
N GLY A 290 -8.00 13.29 9.55
CA GLY A 290 -9.20 14.13 9.37
C GLY A 290 -9.16 14.92 8.05
N VAL A 291 -8.01 15.52 7.73
CA VAL A 291 -7.82 16.26 6.48
C VAL A 291 -7.92 15.34 5.27
N ASN A 292 -7.28 14.16 5.32
CA ASN A 292 -7.34 13.19 4.23
C ASN A 292 -8.77 12.70 3.95
N ASP A 293 -9.55 12.37 4.98
CA ASP A 293 -10.93 11.90 4.84
C ASP A 293 -11.85 12.99 4.29
N ASN A 294 -11.68 14.24 4.76
CA ASN A 294 -12.44 15.38 4.24
C ASN A 294 -12.09 15.65 2.78
N ARG A 295 -10.80 15.52 2.41
CA ARG A 295 -10.35 15.72 1.03
C ARG A 295 -10.96 14.68 0.09
N LYS A 296 -10.90 13.40 0.42
CA LYS A 296 -11.50 12.33 -0.41
C LYS A 296 -12.97 12.63 -0.74
N ARG A 297 -13.75 13.08 0.26
CA ARG A 297 -15.17 13.47 0.08
C ARG A 297 -15.34 14.76 -0.72
N ALA A 298 -14.38 15.69 -0.63
CA ALA A 298 -14.45 16.97 -1.36
C ALA A 298 -14.31 16.80 -2.88
N MET A 299 -13.69 15.71 -3.35
CA MET A 299 -13.45 15.50 -4.79
C MET A 299 -14.74 15.40 -5.60
N ALA A 300 -15.80 14.83 -5.07
CA ALA A 300 -17.10 14.80 -5.76
C ALA A 300 -17.66 16.22 -6.01
N ARG A 301 -17.47 17.14 -5.06
CA ARG A 301 -17.87 18.55 -5.24
C ARG A 301 -17.01 19.27 -6.29
N LYS A 302 -15.72 18.94 -6.37
CA LYS A 302 -14.83 19.46 -7.42
C LYS A 302 -15.31 19.03 -8.82
N VAL A 303 -15.69 17.76 -8.97
CA VAL A 303 -16.29 17.24 -10.22
C VAL A 303 -17.58 17.97 -10.54
N ALA A 304 -18.48 18.15 -9.58
CA ALA A 304 -19.75 18.83 -9.77
C ALA A 304 -19.54 20.31 -10.22
N SER A 305 -18.57 21.00 -9.63
CA SER A 305 -18.27 22.41 -9.94
C SER A 305 -17.95 22.61 -11.43
N LEU A 306 -16.99 21.88 -11.99
CA LEU A 306 -16.63 22.02 -13.41
C LEU A 306 -17.70 21.46 -14.35
N SER A 307 -18.51 20.50 -13.87
CA SER A 307 -19.61 19.92 -14.63
C SER A 307 -20.90 20.76 -14.62
N GLY A 308 -20.83 22.02 -14.19
CA GLY A 308 -21.98 22.98 -14.21
C GLY A 308 -22.87 22.90 -12.96
N GLY A 309 -22.35 22.43 -11.84
CA GLY A 309 -22.97 22.47 -10.48
C GLY A 309 -23.89 21.29 -10.18
N SER A 310 -24.77 20.87 -11.09
CA SER A 310 -25.66 19.72 -10.90
C SER A 310 -25.18 18.49 -11.65
N LEU A 311 -25.16 17.34 -10.99
CA LEU A 311 -24.82 16.05 -11.61
C LEU A 311 -26.05 15.19 -11.91
N ARG A 312 -27.25 15.65 -11.56
CA ARG A 312 -28.48 14.89 -11.77
C ARG A 312 -28.68 14.52 -13.24
N GLY A 313 -28.73 13.21 -13.51
CA GLY A 313 -28.91 12.66 -14.86
C GLY A 313 -27.69 12.76 -15.78
N LYS A 314 -26.55 13.25 -15.29
CA LYS A 314 -25.29 13.24 -16.02
C LYS A 314 -24.58 11.90 -15.87
N THR A 315 -23.83 11.53 -16.92
CA THR A 315 -22.94 10.37 -16.89
C THR A 315 -21.51 10.84 -16.69
N ILE A 316 -20.86 10.33 -15.64
CA ILE A 316 -19.46 10.64 -15.32
C ILE A 316 -18.62 9.39 -15.58
N ALA A 317 -17.62 9.53 -16.43
CA ALA A 317 -16.61 8.50 -16.69
C ALA A 317 -15.46 8.62 -15.69
N VAL A 318 -15.20 7.57 -14.93
CA VAL A 318 -14.14 7.52 -13.91
C VAL A 318 -13.03 6.59 -14.38
N LEU A 319 -11.84 7.14 -14.57
CA LEU A 319 -10.65 6.40 -14.98
C LEU A 319 -9.72 6.18 -13.78
N GLY A 320 -9.55 4.92 -13.41
CA GLY A 320 -8.80 4.48 -12.23
C GLY A 320 -9.68 4.36 -10.98
N LEU A 321 -9.63 3.20 -10.35
CA LEU A 321 -10.40 2.88 -9.16
C LEU A 321 -9.50 2.49 -7.98
N THR A 322 -8.41 1.77 -8.25
CA THR A 322 -7.41 1.39 -7.24
C THR A 322 -6.77 2.61 -6.61
N PHE A 323 -6.27 2.47 -5.38
CA PHE A 323 -5.71 3.62 -4.64
C PHE A 323 -4.46 4.23 -5.29
N LYS A 324 -3.76 3.45 -6.12
CA LYS A 324 -2.62 3.86 -6.96
C LYS A 324 -2.44 2.88 -8.14
N PRO A 325 -1.62 3.20 -9.17
CA PRO A 325 -1.30 2.25 -10.23
C PRO A 325 -0.50 1.04 -9.74
N ASP A 326 -0.44 0.01 -10.60
CA ASP A 326 0.31 -1.23 -10.42
C ASP A 326 -0.12 -2.08 -9.21
N THR A 327 -1.41 -1.99 -8.83
CA THR A 327 -2.05 -2.82 -7.80
C THR A 327 -3.54 -2.99 -8.10
N ASP A 328 -4.14 -4.06 -7.56
CA ASP A 328 -5.59 -4.28 -7.55
C ASP A 328 -6.25 -3.82 -6.23
N ASP A 329 -5.49 -3.19 -5.32
CA ASP A 329 -5.95 -2.84 -3.97
C ASP A 329 -6.94 -1.67 -3.98
N MET A 330 -8.16 -1.96 -3.53
CA MET A 330 -9.26 -1.02 -3.38
C MET A 330 -9.44 -0.49 -1.95
N ARG A 331 -8.70 -1.03 -0.98
CA ARG A 331 -8.86 -0.67 0.44
C ARG A 331 -8.62 0.82 0.66
N GLU A 332 -9.60 1.50 1.24
CA GLU A 332 -9.54 2.96 1.50
C GLU A 332 -9.22 3.81 0.25
N ALA A 333 -9.44 3.28 -0.96
CA ALA A 333 -9.16 4.00 -2.20
C ALA A 333 -9.96 5.30 -2.28
N PRO A 334 -9.36 6.43 -2.72
CA PRO A 334 -10.06 7.69 -2.87
C PRO A 334 -11.23 7.64 -3.86
N SER A 335 -11.23 6.69 -4.77
CA SER A 335 -12.33 6.43 -5.72
C SER A 335 -13.63 6.05 -5.02
N ILE A 336 -13.58 5.33 -3.89
CA ILE A 336 -14.79 4.87 -3.18
C ILE A 336 -15.64 6.06 -2.71
N PRO A 337 -15.15 6.99 -1.85
CA PRO A 337 -15.95 8.13 -1.43
C PRO A 337 -16.25 9.12 -2.56
N LEU A 338 -15.39 9.20 -3.59
CA LEU A 338 -15.66 10.00 -4.78
C LEU A 338 -16.88 9.45 -5.54
N VAL A 339 -16.86 8.18 -5.93
CA VAL A 339 -17.95 7.54 -6.70
C VAL A 339 -19.25 7.55 -5.90
N THR A 340 -19.20 7.20 -4.62
CA THR A 340 -20.37 7.29 -3.74
C THR A 340 -20.97 8.71 -3.75
N GLY A 341 -20.11 9.74 -3.59
CA GLY A 341 -20.57 11.13 -3.65
C GLY A 341 -21.14 11.55 -4.99
N LEU A 342 -20.63 11.03 -6.11
CA LEU A 342 -21.19 11.28 -7.45
C LEU A 342 -22.58 10.64 -7.59
N LEU A 343 -22.75 9.41 -7.12
CA LEU A 343 -24.05 8.72 -7.12
C LEU A 343 -25.07 9.46 -6.24
N ASP A 344 -24.69 9.89 -5.02
CA ASP A 344 -25.53 10.68 -4.12
C ASP A 344 -25.97 12.01 -4.73
N MET A 345 -25.14 12.60 -5.61
CA MET A 345 -25.47 13.80 -6.38
C MET A 345 -26.35 13.52 -7.61
N GLY A 346 -26.74 12.26 -7.82
CA GLY A 346 -27.64 11.82 -8.90
C GLY A 346 -26.95 11.58 -10.24
N ALA A 347 -25.63 11.43 -10.28
CA ALA A 347 -24.90 11.02 -11.47
C ALA A 347 -25.08 9.52 -11.76
N LYS A 348 -24.95 9.15 -13.04
CA LYS A 348 -24.60 7.79 -13.45
C LYS A 348 -23.09 7.70 -13.58
N VAL A 349 -22.51 6.65 -13.03
CA VAL A 349 -21.05 6.46 -13.07
C VAL A 349 -20.71 5.26 -13.95
N ARG A 350 -19.81 5.48 -14.90
CA ARG A 350 -19.11 4.42 -15.60
C ARG A 350 -17.65 4.46 -15.22
N ALA A 351 -17.03 3.31 -15.04
CA ALA A 351 -15.65 3.25 -14.58
C ALA A 351 -14.82 2.23 -15.36
N HIS A 352 -13.55 2.54 -15.48
CA HIS A 352 -12.53 1.64 -16.01
C HIS A 352 -11.32 1.65 -15.08
N ASP A 353 -10.80 0.46 -14.77
CA ASP A 353 -9.49 0.26 -14.12
C ASP A 353 -8.79 -0.93 -14.76
N PRO A 354 -7.49 -0.85 -15.08
CA PRO A 354 -6.77 -1.92 -15.78
C PRO A 354 -6.73 -3.26 -15.05
N VAL A 355 -6.76 -3.22 -13.71
CA VAL A 355 -6.48 -4.38 -12.85
C VAL A 355 -7.53 -4.55 -11.75
N GLY A 356 -8.00 -3.44 -11.17
CA GLY A 356 -8.79 -3.45 -9.93
C GLY A 356 -10.29 -3.66 -10.08
N MET A 357 -10.85 -3.87 -11.30
CA MET A 357 -12.30 -3.89 -11.49
C MET A 357 -13.01 -5.01 -10.73
N GLU A 358 -12.39 -6.19 -10.60
CA GLU A 358 -12.97 -7.30 -9.84
C GLU A 358 -13.12 -6.96 -8.35
N GLN A 359 -12.10 -6.34 -7.77
CA GLN A 359 -12.13 -5.89 -6.39
C GLN A 359 -13.09 -4.69 -6.22
N ALA A 360 -13.08 -3.77 -7.19
CA ALA A 360 -13.95 -2.60 -7.18
C ALA A 360 -15.45 -2.97 -7.19
N ARG A 361 -15.85 -4.04 -7.89
CA ARG A 361 -17.24 -4.52 -7.90
C ARG A 361 -17.77 -4.90 -6.51
N LYS A 362 -16.89 -5.28 -5.59
CA LYS A 362 -17.25 -5.62 -4.20
C LYS A 362 -17.55 -4.36 -3.36
N GLU A 363 -16.88 -3.25 -3.68
CA GLU A 363 -16.99 -1.97 -2.97
C GLU A 363 -18.01 -1.01 -3.62
N LEU A 364 -18.14 -1.08 -4.95
CA LEU A 364 -18.95 -0.18 -5.77
C LEU A 364 -19.87 -0.98 -6.72
N PRO A 365 -20.86 -1.73 -6.20
CA PRO A 365 -21.69 -2.60 -7.03
C PRO A 365 -22.64 -1.85 -7.97
N ASP A 366 -22.95 -0.58 -7.70
CA ASP A 366 -24.02 0.19 -8.36
C ASP A 366 -23.50 1.09 -9.49
N ILE A 367 -22.40 0.71 -10.16
CA ILE A 367 -21.83 1.45 -11.29
C ILE A 367 -21.63 0.55 -12.51
N ASP A 368 -21.53 1.17 -13.69
CA ASP A 368 -21.22 0.45 -14.92
C ASP A 368 -19.70 0.31 -15.10
N TYR A 369 -19.23 -0.90 -15.36
CA TYR A 369 -17.81 -1.21 -15.58
C TYR A 369 -17.55 -1.41 -17.08
N CYS A 370 -16.52 -0.72 -17.60
CA CYS A 370 -16.11 -0.77 -19.00
C CYS A 370 -14.74 -1.43 -19.13
N ASP A 371 -14.53 -2.24 -20.16
CA ASP A 371 -13.25 -2.92 -20.40
C ASP A 371 -12.23 -2.04 -21.14
N ASP A 372 -12.66 -0.92 -21.71
CA ASP A 372 -11.82 0.03 -22.46
C ASP A 372 -12.08 1.48 -22.00
N PRO A 373 -11.03 2.31 -21.81
CA PRO A 373 -11.20 3.67 -21.36
C PRO A 373 -11.99 4.56 -22.33
N TYR A 374 -11.93 4.34 -23.65
CA TYR A 374 -12.72 5.08 -24.61
C TYR A 374 -14.20 4.68 -24.60
N GLU A 375 -14.48 3.40 -24.38
CA GLU A 375 -15.85 2.94 -24.13
C GLU A 375 -16.42 3.61 -22.87
N CYS A 376 -15.61 3.69 -21.80
CA CYS A 376 -15.99 4.34 -20.56
C CYS A 376 -16.40 5.81 -20.76
N VAL A 377 -15.66 6.58 -21.58
CA VAL A 377 -15.92 8.02 -21.81
C VAL A 377 -16.98 8.28 -22.87
N LYS A 378 -17.35 7.32 -23.70
CA LYS A 378 -18.27 7.49 -24.82
C LYS A 378 -19.62 8.03 -24.38
N GLY A 379 -19.97 9.27 -24.82
CA GLY A 379 -21.21 9.96 -24.48
C GLY A 379 -21.30 10.39 -23.00
N ALA A 380 -20.22 10.35 -22.24
CA ALA A 380 -20.16 10.86 -20.88
C ALA A 380 -20.14 12.40 -20.88
N ASP A 381 -20.77 13.01 -19.86
CA ASP A 381 -20.83 14.46 -19.69
C ASP A 381 -19.50 15.03 -19.16
N ALA A 382 -18.69 14.20 -18.47
CA ALA A 382 -17.33 14.53 -18.01
C ALA A 382 -16.50 13.27 -17.79
N MET A 383 -15.18 13.41 -17.88
CA MET A 383 -14.19 12.40 -17.50
C MET A 383 -13.45 12.83 -16.23
N VAL A 384 -13.24 11.88 -15.31
CA VAL A 384 -12.47 12.09 -14.08
C VAL A 384 -11.33 11.08 -14.03
N VAL A 385 -10.10 11.56 -13.85
CA VAL A 385 -8.93 10.70 -13.59
C VAL A 385 -8.68 10.62 -12.10
N VAL A 386 -8.75 9.40 -11.52
CA VAL A 386 -8.59 9.17 -10.09
C VAL A 386 -7.30 8.44 -9.76
N THR A 387 -6.88 7.52 -10.64
CA THR A 387 -5.62 6.78 -10.50
C THR A 387 -4.76 6.99 -11.74
N GLU A 388 -3.50 7.32 -11.52
CA GLU A 388 -2.56 7.75 -12.58
C GLU A 388 -1.92 6.59 -13.35
N TRP A 389 -2.71 5.62 -13.82
CA TRP A 389 -2.23 4.55 -14.67
C TRP A 389 -1.52 5.09 -15.92
N VAL A 390 -0.41 4.44 -16.32
CA VAL A 390 0.41 4.89 -17.45
C VAL A 390 -0.41 4.99 -18.73
N GLN A 391 -1.30 4.05 -18.98
CA GLN A 391 -2.16 4.05 -20.17
C GLN A 391 -3.09 5.26 -20.27
N TYR A 392 -3.50 5.88 -19.15
CA TYR A 392 -4.34 7.10 -19.22
C TYR A 392 -3.56 8.33 -19.65
N ARG A 393 -2.23 8.34 -19.46
CA ARG A 393 -1.37 9.46 -19.91
C ARG A 393 -1.19 9.51 -21.42
N THR A 394 -1.44 8.40 -22.10
CA THR A 394 -1.21 8.23 -23.53
C THR A 394 -2.51 8.14 -24.33
N LEU A 395 -3.65 8.51 -23.74
CA LEU A 395 -4.92 8.56 -24.46
C LEU A 395 -4.87 9.65 -25.55
N ASP A 396 -5.43 9.34 -26.70
CA ASP A 396 -5.61 10.28 -27.79
C ASP A 396 -6.65 11.35 -27.41
N LEU A 397 -6.20 12.58 -27.24
CA LEU A 397 -7.03 13.70 -26.79
C LEU A 397 -8.11 14.09 -27.80
N ASP A 398 -7.84 13.99 -29.13
CA ASP A 398 -8.83 14.27 -30.15
C ASP A 398 -9.93 13.22 -30.15
N ARG A 399 -9.58 11.95 -29.98
CA ARG A 399 -10.55 10.87 -29.80
C ARG A 399 -11.35 11.04 -28.53
N LEU A 400 -10.70 11.35 -27.40
CA LEU A 400 -11.40 11.62 -26.13
C LEU A 400 -12.44 12.73 -26.28
N LYS A 401 -12.06 13.82 -26.97
CA LYS A 401 -12.97 14.94 -27.25
C LYS A 401 -14.15 14.53 -28.11
N ALA A 402 -13.93 13.70 -29.13
CA ALA A 402 -14.96 13.21 -30.01
C ALA A 402 -15.94 12.24 -29.31
N GLU A 403 -15.46 11.42 -28.42
CA GLU A 403 -16.27 10.42 -27.66
C GLU A 403 -17.07 11.06 -26.52
N LEU A 404 -16.56 12.11 -25.87
CA LEU A 404 -17.25 12.80 -24.79
C LEU A 404 -18.43 13.64 -25.34
N LYS A 405 -19.55 13.66 -24.62
CA LYS A 405 -20.69 14.54 -24.93
C LYS A 405 -20.33 16.00 -24.70
N GLN A 406 -19.49 16.30 -23.73
CA GLN A 406 -18.89 17.61 -23.50
C GLN A 406 -17.40 17.41 -23.17
N PRO A 407 -16.48 18.23 -23.72
CA PRO A 407 -15.06 18.10 -23.47
C PRO A 407 -14.68 18.65 -22.09
N VAL A 408 -15.13 17.96 -21.04
CA VAL A 408 -14.89 18.31 -19.63
C VAL A 408 -14.03 17.22 -18.99
N VAL A 409 -12.87 17.61 -18.46
CA VAL A 409 -11.92 16.70 -17.81
C VAL A 409 -11.53 17.22 -16.44
N ILE A 410 -11.69 16.38 -15.42
CA ILE A 410 -11.23 16.62 -14.07
C ILE A 410 -10.10 15.65 -13.77
N ASP A 411 -8.90 16.17 -13.64
CA ASP A 411 -7.68 15.39 -13.45
C ASP A 411 -7.21 15.47 -11.99
N LEU A 412 -7.60 14.50 -11.19
CA LEU A 412 -7.23 14.47 -9.76
C LEU A 412 -5.79 13.99 -9.50
N ARG A 413 -5.04 13.68 -10.56
CA ARG A 413 -3.65 13.19 -10.47
C ARG A 413 -2.63 14.02 -11.23
N ASN A 414 -3.09 15.11 -11.88
CA ASN A 414 -2.22 16.01 -12.67
C ASN A 414 -1.40 15.27 -13.73
N ILE A 415 -2.04 14.31 -14.44
CA ILE A 415 -1.36 13.51 -15.47
C ILE A 415 -1.26 14.23 -16.81
N TYR A 416 -2.14 15.21 -17.05
CA TYR A 416 -2.13 16.01 -18.27
C TYR A 416 -1.54 17.40 -18.03
N ARG A 417 -0.99 17.97 -19.10
CA ARG A 417 -0.52 19.35 -19.08
C ARG A 417 -1.70 20.28 -19.40
N PRO A 418 -1.92 21.34 -18.59
CA PRO A 418 -3.01 22.28 -18.81
C PRO A 418 -3.00 22.88 -20.22
N GLU A 419 -1.81 23.20 -20.76
CA GLU A 419 -1.63 23.79 -22.07
C GLU A 419 -2.10 22.85 -23.19
N ASP A 420 -1.81 21.54 -23.07
CA ASP A 420 -2.24 20.54 -24.05
C ASP A 420 -3.76 20.38 -24.03
N MET A 421 -4.36 20.36 -22.83
CA MET A 421 -5.81 20.27 -22.66
C MET A 421 -6.53 21.50 -23.24
N ALA A 422 -5.98 22.70 -23.03
CA ALA A 422 -6.50 23.92 -23.60
C ALA A 422 -6.38 23.94 -25.14
N ALA A 423 -5.23 23.54 -25.70
CA ALA A 423 -5.01 23.46 -27.14
C ALA A 423 -6.02 22.54 -27.85
N HIS A 424 -6.44 21.45 -27.18
CA HIS A 424 -7.49 20.55 -27.67
C HIS A 424 -8.92 21.03 -27.35
N GLY A 425 -9.06 22.15 -26.59
CA GLY A 425 -10.35 22.78 -26.29
C GLY A 425 -11.16 22.08 -25.22
N PHE A 426 -10.50 21.45 -24.25
CA PHE A 426 -11.16 20.93 -23.06
C PHE A 426 -11.40 22.01 -22.00
N ALA A 427 -12.55 21.96 -21.33
CA ALA A 427 -12.67 22.53 -19.99
C ALA A 427 -11.91 21.59 -19.04
N TYR A 428 -10.87 22.10 -18.43
CA TYR A 428 -9.95 21.28 -17.64
C TYR A 428 -9.79 21.83 -16.22
N ASP A 429 -9.94 20.96 -15.23
CA ASP A 429 -9.62 21.24 -13.85
C ASP A 429 -8.71 20.14 -13.30
N SER A 430 -7.75 20.53 -12.51
CA SER A 430 -6.80 19.61 -11.88
C SER A 430 -6.57 20.01 -10.42
N VAL A 431 -5.76 19.22 -9.71
CA VAL A 431 -5.49 19.48 -8.30
C VAL A 431 -4.39 20.52 -8.16
N GLY A 432 -4.66 21.58 -7.41
CA GLY A 432 -3.66 22.58 -7.03
C GLY A 432 -3.26 23.55 -8.15
N ARG A 433 -4.16 23.78 -9.11
CA ARG A 433 -4.04 24.74 -10.18
C ARG A 433 -5.35 25.49 -10.37
N ALA A 434 -5.30 26.70 -10.88
CA ALA A 434 -6.52 27.41 -11.26
C ALA A 434 -7.25 26.62 -12.38
N PRO A 435 -8.58 26.42 -12.28
CA PRO A 435 -9.33 25.72 -13.31
C PRO A 435 -9.33 26.50 -14.61
N MET A 436 -9.23 25.79 -15.72
CA MET A 436 -9.30 26.36 -17.06
C MET A 436 -10.70 26.14 -17.63
N PRO A 437 -11.54 27.17 -17.67
CA PRO A 437 -12.86 27.08 -18.28
C PRO A 437 -12.73 26.83 -19.79
N ARG A 438 -13.79 26.31 -20.40
CA ARG A 438 -13.87 26.18 -21.84
C ARG A 438 -13.72 27.54 -22.49
N ALA A 439 -12.83 27.66 -23.50
CA ALA A 439 -12.67 28.85 -24.32
C ALA A 439 -13.94 29.19 -25.12
#